data_d8895b1aba8d5b5850c1144cc2d76e81
#
_entry.id   d8895b1aba8d5b5850c1144cc2d76e81
#
_cell.length_a   1.000
_cell.length_b   1.000
_cell.length_c   1.000
_cell.angle_alpha   90.00
_cell.angle_beta   90.00
_cell.angle_gamma   90.00
#
_symmetry.space_group_name_H-M   'P 1'
#
loop_
_entity.id
_entity.type
_entity.pdbx_description
1 polymer ?
#
loop_
_entity_poly.entity_id
_entity_poly.type
_entity_poly.pdbx_seq_one_letter_code
_entity_poly.pdbx_strand_id
1 'polypeptide(L)'
;MSIDLLAALFDSCREHPDAPALSQGRGTLTYRDLDRRIESVAGALESAGFRAGDRVLFSVRPGLDGICLALGIIAAGGTVVFADPGAGEAMFRARAALAAPRWVAAESLLYLASSGPLRPFARRRGLELPPYSVVVPHARHIVAGPWLPGVPRGALRLRRLLSGRRAAGGLTSAGRATSEALIIFTSGTTAKPKAVVHSRSSLGTGLAGFAAHVRFAPGDRLLTDQLMIGIPALIAGAHWRLPAVGTDPGAKPAQYLDVLPGTDALFMVPAALAALLTLLDAHPEKTPLLSTLLIGGAPVLRPLLERVRRRWPAVRICAIYGMTEILPVAIADGDDKLAFTGRGDYVGTVLPAIRARIELNAAGDGELVLAGDGLALGYLADLPEHPLVSLSTGDLAELDGESLVLHGRSKDMFIRGSTNVYPGLYEPVIAGISGVADVAMVGVPDEIGDDRVVLVIVPDARGAVADAARGFDTQHPVIETVRAALPGLVDAAVLPDLVLVSAALPRAGRSSKLDRAALSEAVSHYLKSGS
;
A
#
# COMPACT_ATOMS: atom_id res chain seq x y z
N MET A 1 -24.30 -4.10 -6.60
CA MET A 1 -24.11 -5.24 -7.55
C MET A 1 -22.65 -5.66 -7.50
N SER A 2 -22.39 -6.92 -7.29
CA SER A 2 -21.02 -7.46 -7.28
C SER A 2 -20.46 -7.45 -8.72
N ILE A 3 -19.24 -6.93 -8.89
CA ILE A 3 -18.53 -6.83 -10.17
C ILE A 3 -17.38 -7.84 -10.19
N ASP A 4 -17.28 -8.65 -11.25
CA ASP A 4 -16.16 -9.56 -11.44
C ASP A 4 -14.95 -8.79 -12.02
N LEU A 5 -13.79 -8.93 -11.38
CA LEU A 5 -12.54 -8.26 -11.78
C LEU A 5 -12.16 -8.48 -13.24
N LEU A 6 -12.20 -9.75 -13.68
CA LEU A 6 -11.79 -10.08 -15.04
C LEU A 6 -12.83 -9.67 -16.08
N ALA A 7 -14.11 -9.75 -15.72
CA ALA A 7 -15.18 -9.28 -16.60
C ALA A 7 -15.01 -7.78 -16.89
N ALA A 8 -14.84 -6.96 -15.84
CA ALA A 8 -14.62 -5.53 -16.00
C ALA A 8 -13.36 -5.21 -16.82
N LEU A 9 -12.26 -5.94 -16.62
CA LEU A 9 -11.03 -5.76 -17.39
C LEU A 9 -11.21 -6.15 -18.86
N PHE A 10 -11.86 -7.28 -19.15
CA PHE A 10 -12.07 -7.74 -20.52
C PHE A 10 -13.09 -6.88 -21.26
N ASP A 11 -14.04 -6.24 -20.58
CA ASP A 11 -14.91 -5.22 -21.18
C ASP A 11 -14.05 -4.08 -21.76
N SER A 12 -13.13 -3.52 -20.97
CA SER A 12 -12.19 -2.50 -21.44
C SER A 12 -11.28 -2.98 -22.57
N CYS A 13 -10.84 -4.26 -22.54
CA CYS A 13 -10.07 -4.84 -23.65
C CYS A 13 -10.87 -4.91 -24.95
N ARG A 14 -12.19 -5.13 -24.89
CA ARG A 14 -13.07 -5.14 -26.06
C ARG A 14 -13.41 -3.74 -26.55
N GLU A 15 -13.57 -2.78 -25.63
CA GLU A 15 -13.92 -1.40 -25.95
C GLU A 15 -12.74 -0.62 -26.54
N HIS A 16 -11.51 -0.90 -26.07
CA HIS A 16 -10.31 -0.14 -26.42
C HIS A 16 -9.15 -1.01 -26.97
N PRO A 17 -9.38 -1.97 -27.91
CA PRO A 17 -8.42 -3.04 -28.21
C PRO A 17 -7.04 -2.53 -28.65
N ASP A 18 -6.98 -1.46 -29.41
CA ASP A 18 -5.75 -0.93 -30.00
C ASP A 18 -5.11 0.21 -29.18
N ALA A 19 -5.77 0.64 -28.09
CA ALA A 19 -5.23 1.64 -27.18
C ALA A 19 -4.09 1.04 -26.33
N PRO A 20 -3.07 1.84 -25.93
CA PRO A 20 -2.05 1.41 -24.96
C PRO A 20 -2.70 1.06 -23.62
N ALA A 21 -2.46 -0.15 -23.12
CA ALA A 21 -2.91 -0.61 -21.80
C ALA A 21 -1.78 -0.51 -20.75
N LEU A 22 -0.62 -1.11 -21.05
CA LEU A 22 0.52 -1.17 -20.17
C LEU A 22 1.79 -0.70 -20.86
N SER A 23 2.65 0.07 -20.16
CA SER A 23 3.99 0.36 -20.67
C SER A 23 5.03 0.36 -19.57
N GLN A 24 6.27 -0.05 -19.92
CA GLN A 24 7.43 0.00 -19.07
C GLN A 24 8.70 0.17 -19.91
N GLY A 25 9.46 1.23 -19.69
CA GLY A 25 10.59 1.57 -20.52
C GLY A 25 10.18 1.76 -21.99
N ARG A 26 10.74 0.94 -22.89
CA ARG A 26 10.39 0.94 -24.32
C ARG A 26 9.29 -0.04 -24.71
N GLY A 27 8.86 -0.89 -23.79
CA GLY A 27 7.83 -1.88 -24.04
C GLY A 27 6.44 -1.30 -23.82
N THR A 28 5.53 -1.54 -24.75
CA THR A 28 4.10 -1.18 -24.63
C THR A 28 3.25 -2.35 -25.09
N LEU A 29 2.19 -2.62 -24.34
CA LEU A 29 1.14 -3.57 -24.68
C LEU A 29 -0.15 -2.80 -24.92
N THR A 30 -0.84 -3.12 -26.00
CA THR A 30 -2.22 -2.69 -26.20
C THR A 30 -3.18 -3.51 -25.33
N TYR A 31 -4.43 -3.09 -25.21
CA TYR A 31 -5.47 -3.87 -24.54
C TYR A 31 -5.70 -5.22 -25.22
N ARG A 32 -5.60 -5.31 -26.55
CA ARG A 32 -5.60 -6.56 -27.32
C ARG A 32 -4.43 -7.46 -26.95
N ASP A 33 -3.22 -6.88 -26.77
CA ASP A 33 -2.05 -7.65 -26.34
C ASP A 33 -2.18 -8.15 -24.91
N LEU A 34 -2.75 -7.33 -24.02
CA LEU A 34 -3.00 -7.70 -22.63
C LEU A 34 -3.98 -8.88 -22.55
N ASP A 35 -5.13 -8.78 -23.21
CA ASP A 35 -6.13 -9.83 -23.31
C ASP A 35 -5.51 -11.14 -23.81
N ARG A 36 -4.83 -11.10 -24.96
CA ARG A 36 -4.17 -12.26 -25.55
C ARG A 36 -3.17 -12.91 -24.61
N ARG A 37 -2.35 -12.12 -23.89
CA ARG A 37 -1.35 -12.65 -22.95
C ARG A 37 -1.98 -13.27 -21.72
N ILE A 38 -3.05 -12.68 -21.18
CA ILE A 38 -3.80 -13.25 -20.04
C ILE A 38 -4.37 -14.61 -20.43
N GLU A 39 -5.05 -14.69 -21.59
CA GLU A 39 -5.62 -15.95 -22.10
C GLU A 39 -4.53 -17.01 -22.41
N SER A 40 -3.39 -16.56 -22.98
CA SER A 40 -2.27 -17.48 -23.26
C SER A 40 -1.69 -18.06 -21.99
N VAL A 41 -1.52 -17.27 -20.94
CA VAL A 41 -1.05 -17.74 -19.64
C VAL A 41 -2.03 -18.74 -19.04
N ALA A 42 -3.33 -18.42 -19.02
CA ALA A 42 -4.35 -19.29 -18.48
C ALA A 42 -4.39 -20.65 -19.21
N GLY A 43 -4.44 -20.67 -20.54
CA GLY A 43 -4.47 -21.89 -21.34
C GLY A 43 -3.17 -22.73 -21.21
N ALA A 44 -2.01 -22.08 -21.12
CA ALA A 44 -0.75 -22.77 -20.90
C ALA A 44 -0.63 -23.36 -19.49
N LEU A 45 -1.16 -22.71 -18.47
CA LEU A 45 -1.23 -23.23 -17.10
C LEU A 45 -2.17 -24.45 -17.02
N GLU A 46 -3.35 -24.37 -17.61
CA GLU A 46 -4.30 -25.50 -17.69
C GLU A 46 -3.66 -26.70 -18.40
N SER A 47 -3.01 -26.48 -19.55
CA SER A 47 -2.27 -27.51 -20.30
C SER A 47 -1.12 -28.12 -19.49
N ALA A 48 -0.55 -27.33 -18.59
CA ALA A 48 0.47 -27.79 -17.66
C ALA A 48 -0.11 -28.47 -16.40
N GLY A 49 -1.41 -28.71 -16.31
CA GLY A 49 -2.08 -29.38 -15.18
C GLY A 49 -2.39 -28.47 -13.99
N PHE A 50 -2.45 -27.16 -14.21
CA PHE A 50 -2.98 -26.21 -13.24
C PHE A 50 -4.48 -26.42 -13.05
N ARG A 51 -4.96 -26.35 -11.83
CA ARG A 51 -6.38 -26.57 -11.49
C ARG A 51 -6.97 -25.32 -10.83
N ALA A 52 -8.25 -25.08 -11.03
CA ALA A 52 -8.96 -24.06 -10.29
C ALA A 52 -8.80 -24.29 -8.77
N GLY A 53 -8.52 -23.22 -8.04
CA GLY A 53 -8.18 -23.25 -6.61
C GLY A 53 -6.68 -23.49 -6.31
N ASP A 54 -5.83 -23.76 -7.30
CA ASP A 54 -4.40 -23.83 -7.06
C ASP A 54 -3.85 -22.46 -6.65
N ARG A 55 -3.05 -22.43 -5.58
CA ARG A 55 -2.38 -21.22 -5.09
C ARG A 55 -0.95 -21.14 -5.62
N VAL A 56 -0.55 -19.95 -6.05
CA VAL A 56 0.77 -19.64 -6.60
C VAL A 56 1.51 -18.69 -5.67
N LEU A 57 2.57 -19.17 -5.02
CA LEU A 57 3.50 -18.30 -4.27
C LEU A 57 4.20 -17.37 -5.27
N PHE A 58 3.90 -16.09 -5.21
CA PHE A 58 4.24 -15.12 -6.25
C PHE A 58 5.32 -14.14 -5.76
N SER A 59 6.50 -14.26 -6.35
CA SER A 59 7.68 -13.42 -6.09
C SER A 59 8.23 -12.85 -7.40
N VAL A 60 7.33 -12.27 -8.22
CA VAL A 60 7.68 -11.58 -9.47
C VAL A 60 7.33 -10.11 -9.30
N ARG A 61 8.28 -9.22 -9.61
CA ARG A 61 8.07 -7.76 -9.49
C ARG A 61 7.02 -7.26 -10.48
N PRO A 62 6.33 -6.15 -10.15
CA PRO A 62 5.45 -5.47 -11.09
C PRO A 62 6.20 -5.11 -12.39
N GLY A 63 5.64 -5.54 -13.51
CA GLY A 63 6.16 -5.32 -14.86
C GLY A 63 5.19 -5.91 -15.87
N LEU A 64 5.39 -5.65 -17.16
CA LEU A 64 4.48 -6.10 -18.21
C LEU A 64 4.15 -7.59 -18.11
N ASP A 65 5.19 -8.41 -18.02
CA ASP A 65 5.05 -9.86 -17.97
C ASP A 65 4.51 -10.35 -16.59
N GLY A 66 4.90 -9.69 -15.50
CA GLY A 66 4.44 -10.02 -14.15
C GLY A 66 2.95 -9.75 -13.95
N ILE A 67 2.45 -8.64 -14.48
CA ILE A 67 1.01 -8.30 -14.43
C ILE A 67 0.20 -9.29 -15.27
N CYS A 68 0.65 -9.59 -16.51
CA CYS A 68 -0.01 -10.58 -17.35
C CYS A 68 -0.01 -11.97 -16.69
N LEU A 69 1.06 -12.35 -15.99
CA LEU A 69 1.13 -13.62 -15.26
C LEU A 69 0.13 -13.63 -14.10
N ALA A 70 0.08 -12.59 -13.27
CA ALA A 70 -0.84 -12.52 -12.14
C ALA A 70 -2.31 -12.60 -12.59
N LEU A 71 -2.68 -11.81 -13.59
CA LEU A 71 -4.03 -11.82 -14.16
C LEU A 71 -4.35 -13.15 -14.85
N GLY A 72 -3.38 -13.76 -15.53
CA GLY A 72 -3.54 -15.08 -16.16
C GLY A 72 -3.71 -16.22 -15.16
N ILE A 73 -3.05 -16.17 -13.99
CA ILE A 73 -3.27 -17.11 -12.88
C ILE A 73 -4.71 -16.98 -12.37
N ILE A 74 -5.19 -15.77 -12.14
CA ILE A 74 -6.58 -15.50 -11.71
C ILE A 74 -7.56 -15.99 -12.79
N ALA A 75 -7.24 -15.77 -14.07
CA ALA A 75 -8.06 -16.21 -15.20
C ALA A 75 -8.14 -17.75 -15.31
N ALA A 76 -7.06 -18.47 -14.98
CA ALA A 76 -7.06 -19.93 -14.87
C ALA A 76 -7.83 -20.46 -13.63
N GLY A 77 -8.41 -19.56 -12.82
CA GLY A 77 -9.13 -19.89 -11.59
C GLY A 77 -8.23 -20.14 -10.40
N GLY A 78 -6.98 -19.70 -10.45
CA GLY A 78 -6.03 -19.80 -9.35
C GLY A 78 -5.96 -18.55 -8.49
N THR A 79 -5.18 -18.66 -7.40
CA THR A 79 -4.97 -17.61 -6.41
C THR A 79 -3.52 -17.14 -6.43
N VAL A 80 -3.31 -15.85 -6.60
CA VAL A 80 -1.99 -15.21 -6.47
C VAL A 80 -1.71 -14.98 -4.98
N VAL A 81 -0.62 -15.52 -4.47
CA VAL A 81 -0.16 -15.33 -3.08
C VAL A 81 1.07 -14.44 -3.09
N PHE A 82 0.91 -13.17 -2.75
CA PHE A 82 2.04 -12.25 -2.69
C PHE A 82 2.95 -12.57 -1.51
N ALA A 83 4.15 -13.05 -1.83
CA ALA A 83 5.19 -13.33 -0.85
C ALA A 83 6.40 -12.43 -1.11
N ASP A 84 6.69 -11.55 -0.15
CA ASP A 84 7.85 -10.68 -0.20
C ASP A 84 9.13 -11.46 0.13
N PRO A 85 10.07 -11.59 -0.81
CA PRO A 85 11.36 -12.25 -0.56
C PRO A 85 12.21 -11.51 0.48
N GLY A 86 11.98 -10.21 0.69
CA GLY A 86 12.68 -9.37 1.67
C GLY A 86 12.19 -9.48 3.11
N ALA A 87 11.13 -10.26 3.37
CA ALA A 87 10.55 -10.40 4.71
C ALA A 87 11.41 -11.22 5.70
N GLY A 88 12.54 -11.78 5.24
CA GLY A 88 13.38 -12.69 6.02
C GLY A 88 12.93 -14.15 5.97
N GLU A 89 13.87 -15.07 6.22
CA GLU A 89 13.67 -16.52 6.03
C GLU A 89 12.51 -17.09 6.86
N ALA A 90 12.42 -16.72 8.14
CA ALA A 90 11.39 -17.25 9.06
C ALA A 90 9.97 -16.84 8.62
N MET A 91 9.79 -15.55 8.31
CA MET A 91 8.49 -15.02 7.87
C MET A 91 8.09 -15.58 6.49
N PHE A 92 9.03 -15.67 5.56
CA PHE A 92 8.77 -16.25 4.25
C PHE A 92 8.31 -17.71 4.35
N ARG A 93 8.95 -18.54 5.20
CA ARG A 93 8.53 -19.92 5.49
C ARG A 93 7.14 -19.98 6.11
N ALA A 94 6.86 -19.14 7.10
CA ALA A 94 5.56 -19.10 7.77
C ALA A 94 4.43 -18.73 6.79
N ARG A 95 4.66 -17.74 5.92
CA ARG A 95 3.71 -17.36 4.86
C ARG A 95 3.47 -18.47 3.85
N ALA A 96 4.53 -19.13 3.39
CA ALA A 96 4.41 -20.25 2.46
C ALA A 96 3.69 -21.44 3.09
N ALA A 97 3.99 -21.78 4.34
CA ALA A 97 3.32 -22.87 5.06
C ALA A 97 1.82 -22.58 5.23
N LEU A 98 1.45 -21.33 5.62
CA LEU A 98 0.05 -20.94 5.77
C LEU A 98 -0.71 -20.99 4.44
N ALA A 99 -0.10 -20.49 3.35
CA ALA A 99 -0.75 -20.46 2.04
C ALA A 99 -0.81 -21.83 1.35
N ALA A 100 0.05 -22.78 1.73
CA ALA A 100 0.16 -24.12 1.14
C ALA A 100 0.11 -24.12 -0.41
N PRO A 101 1.00 -23.39 -1.10
CA PRO A 101 0.94 -23.22 -2.54
C PRO A 101 1.37 -24.49 -3.26
N ARG A 102 0.69 -24.82 -4.36
CA ARG A 102 1.09 -25.92 -5.27
C ARG A 102 2.03 -25.44 -6.37
N TRP A 103 2.11 -24.13 -6.58
CA TRP A 103 2.92 -23.49 -7.59
C TRP A 103 3.75 -22.36 -7.00
N VAL A 104 4.89 -22.10 -7.63
CA VAL A 104 5.76 -20.97 -7.32
C VAL A 104 6.04 -20.21 -8.61
N ALA A 105 5.83 -18.90 -8.61
CA ALA A 105 6.27 -17.99 -9.66
C ALA A 105 7.31 -17.04 -9.09
N ALA A 106 8.55 -17.09 -9.57
CA ALA A 106 9.62 -16.24 -9.06
C ALA A 106 10.58 -15.81 -10.17
N GLU A 107 11.27 -14.69 -9.92
CA GLU A 107 12.34 -14.23 -10.80
C GLU A 107 13.56 -15.14 -10.71
N SER A 108 14.21 -15.36 -11.85
CA SER A 108 15.42 -16.21 -11.94
C SER A 108 16.54 -15.77 -10.99
N LEU A 109 16.67 -14.46 -10.73
CA LEU A 109 17.65 -13.92 -9.78
C LEU A 109 17.36 -14.35 -8.33
N LEU A 110 16.10 -14.54 -7.95
CA LEU A 110 15.74 -15.03 -6.61
C LEU A 110 16.13 -16.49 -6.42
N TYR A 111 15.98 -17.33 -7.44
CA TYR A 111 16.48 -18.70 -7.40
C TYR A 111 18.01 -18.74 -7.25
N LEU A 112 18.72 -17.90 -8.01
CA LEU A 112 20.17 -17.79 -7.93
C LEU A 112 20.62 -17.29 -6.54
N ALA A 113 19.97 -16.26 -6.01
CA ALA A 113 20.29 -15.66 -4.71
C ALA A 113 19.97 -16.56 -3.51
N SER A 114 18.91 -17.39 -3.62
CA SER A 114 18.48 -18.30 -2.55
C SER A 114 19.23 -19.63 -2.53
N SER A 115 19.98 -19.98 -3.59
CA SER A 115 20.65 -21.27 -3.75
C SER A 115 22.14 -21.10 -4.08
N GLY A 116 22.94 -22.14 -3.74
CA GLY A 116 24.34 -22.25 -4.14
C GLY A 116 25.28 -21.21 -3.53
N PRO A 117 26.43 -20.94 -4.21
CA PRO A 117 27.52 -20.14 -3.63
C PRO A 117 27.20 -18.65 -3.47
N LEU A 118 26.15 -18.13 -4.13
CA LEU A 118 25.78 -16.71 -4.02
C LEU A 118 24.89 -16.39 -2.81
N ARG A 119 24.34 -17.40 -2.11
CA ARG A 119 23.50 -17.20 -0.92
C ARG A 119 24.19 -16.39 0.20
N PRO A 120 25.49 -16.62 0.56
CA PRO A 120 26.17 -15.82 1.56
C PRO A 120 26.30 -14.34 1.17
N PHE A 121 26.50 -14.07 -0.12
CA PHE A 121 26.59 -12.72 -0.64
C PHE A 121 25.24 -11.99 -0.65
N ALA A 122 24.16 -12.69 -1.00
CA ALA A 122 22.80 -12.16 -0.91
C ALA A 122 22.41 -11.83 0.55
N ARG A 123 22.77 -12.69 1.51
CA ARG A 123 22.57 -12.45 2.95
C ARG A 123 23.29 -11.19 3.45
N ARG A 124 24.53 -10.97 3.03
CA ARG A 124 25.29 -9.75 3.39
C ARG A 124 24.64 -8.46 2.86
N ARG A 125 23.77 -8.56 1.86
CA ARG A 125 22.98 -7.45 1.31
C ARG A 125 21.55 -7.40 1.84
N GLY A 126 21.25 -8.12 2.93
CA GLY A 126 19.95 -8.12 3.58
C GLY A 126 18.88 -9.02 2.93
N LEU A 127 19.25 -9.86 1.93
CA LEU A 127 18.32 -10.80 1.31
C LEU A 127 18.46 -12.18 1.95
N GLU A 128 17.68 -12.44 2.98
CA GLU A 128 17.61 -13.73 3.68
C GLU A 128 16.47 -14.58 3.12
N LEU A 129 16.67 -15.15 1.94
CA LEU A 129 15.69 -15.98 1.25
C LEU A 129 16.12 -17.46 1.28
N PRO A 130 15.26 -18.39 1.78
CA PRO A 130 15.51 -19.82 1.67
C PRO A 130 15.24 -20.30 0.23
N PRO A 131 15.87 -21.40 -0.21
CA PRO A 131 15.57 -21.97 -1.52
C PRO A 131 14.08 -22.34 -1.63
N TYR A 132 13.42 -21.91 -2.71
CA TYR A 132 12.01 -22.20 -2.94
C TYR A 132 11.67 -23.69 -2.93
N SER A 133 12.56 -24.54 -3.47
CA SER A 133 12.42 -26.00 -3.46
C SER A 133 12.48 -26.62 -2.05
N VAL A 134 13.05 -25.90 -1.07
CA VAL A 134 13.08 -26.33 0.34
C VAL A 134 11.83 -25.86 1.08
N VAL A 135 11.32 -24.66 0.71
CA VAL A 135 10.11 -24.10 1.34
C VAL A 135 8.85 -24.78 0.85
N VAL A 136 8.80 -25.10 -0.46
CA VAL A 136 7.66 -25.75 -1.11
C VAL A 136 8.17 -26.90 -1.97
N PRO A 137 8.55 -28.04 -1.37
CA PRO A 137 9.33 -29.09 -2.04
C PRO A 137 8.62 -29.77 -3.22
N HIS A 138 7.30 -29.79 -3.24
CA HIS A 138 6.49 -30.45 -4.28
C HIS A 138 5.85 -29.46 -5.26
N ALA A 139 6.17 -28.18 -5.15
CA ALA A 139 5.59 -27.17 -6.04
C ALA A 139 6.14 -27.27 -7.46
N ARG A 140 5.31 -26.95 -8.41
CA ARG A 140 5.71 -26.67 -9.78
C ARG A 140 6.17 -25.22 -9.88
N HIS A 141 7.15 -24.97 -10.75
CA HIS A 141 7.79 -23.65 -10.80
C HIS A 141 7.55 -22.95 -12.13
N ILE A 142 7.30 -21.64 -12.06
CA ILE A 142 7.28 -20.69 -13.18
C ILE A 142 8.45 -19.74 -12.96
N VAL A 143 9.33 -19.63 -13.94
CA VAL A 143 10.50 -18.75 -13.87
C VAL A 143 10.30 -17.52 -14.76
N ALA A 144 10.42 -16.35 -14.15
CA ALA A 144 10.46 -15.07 -14.84
C ALA A 144 11.93 -14.65 -15.05
N GLY A 145 12.29 -14.39 -16.30
CA GLY A 145 13.65 -14.01 -16.70
C GLY A 145 14.45 -15.14 -17.37
N PRO A 146 15.78 -14.96 -17.53
CA PRO A 146 16.67 -15.94 -18.13
C PRO A 146 16.82 -17.17 -17.24
N TRP A 147 17.23 -18.32 -17.82
CA TRP A 147 17.55 -19.48 -17.03
C TRP A 147 18.89 -19.28 -16.29
N LEU A 148 18.84 -19.27 -14.96
CA LEU A 148 20.00 -19.12 -14.09
C LEU A 148 20.18 -20.36 -13.17
N PRO A 149 21.38 -20.61 -12.65
CA PRO A 149 21.61 -21.64 -11.64
C PRO A 149 20.67 -21.49 -10.44
N GLY A 150 20.16 -22.63 -9.92
CA GLY A 150 19.18 -22.66 -8.84
C GLY A 150 17.73 -22.75 -9.33
N VAL A 151 17.44 -22.47 -10.60
CA VAL A 151 16.09 -22.70 -11.17
C VAL A 151 15.82 -24.21 -11.25
N PRO A 152 14.71 -24.71 -10.67
CA PRO A 152 14.39 -26.14 -10.67
C PRO A 152 14.24 -26.70 -12.08
N ARG A 153 14.71 -27.96 -12.26
CA ARG A 153 14.50 -28.68 -13.53
C ARG A 153 13.00 -28.86 -13.79
N GLY A 154 12.59 -28.62 -15.04
CA GLY A 154 11.16 -28.69 -15.41
C GLY A 154 10.34 -27.43 -15.12
N ALA A 155 10.94 -26.36 -14.58
CA ALA A 155 10.25 -25.08 -14.42
C ALA A 155 9.74 -24.52 -15.75
N LEU A 156 8.50 -24.01 -15.76
CA LEU A 156 7.91 -23.35 -16.92
C LEU A 156 8.53 -21.97 -17.11
N ARG A 157 8.89 -21.64 -18.33
CA ARG A 157 9.42 -20.28 -18.64
C ARG A 157 8.25 -19.34 -18.90
N LEU A 158 8.17 -18.23 -18.17
CA LEU A 158 7.12 -17.22 -18.33
C LEU A 158 6.93 -16.79 -19.79
N ARG A 159 8.04 -16.54 -20.52
CA ARG A 159 7.99 -16.20 -21.95
C ARG A 159 7.19 -17.19 -22.81
N ARG A 160 7.25 -18.48 -22.49
CA ARG A 160 6.48 -19.51 -23.21
C ARG A 160 5.01 -19.46 -22.84
N LEU A 161 4.68 -19.17 -21.58
CA LEU A 161 3.29 -18.99 -21.15
C LEU A 161 2.64 -17.79 -21.85
N LEU A 162 3.37 -16.69 -21.98
CA LEU A 162 2.90 -15.45 -22.63
C LEU A 162 2.73 -15.56 -24.15
N SER A 163 3.39 -16.53 -24.82
CA SER A 163 3.32 -16.75 -26.27
C SER A 163 2.54 -18.02 -26.63
N GLY A 164 1.85 -18.64 -25.69
CA GLY A 164 1.07 -19.86 -25.86
C GLY A 164 -0.18 -19.65 -26.72
N ARG A 165 -0.89 -20.77 -26.97
CA ARG A 165 -2.20 -20.72 -27.64
C ARG A 165 -3.27 -20.31 -26.63
N ARG A 166 -4.31 -19.62 -27.09
CA ARG A 166 -5.50 -19.29 -26.29
C ARG A 166 -6.12 -20.54 -25.68
N ALA A 167 -6.72 -20.41 -24.51
CA ALA A 167 -7.51 -21.49 -23.91
C ALA A 167 -8.64 -21.94 -24.85
N ALA A 168 -8.82 -23.23 -25.01
CA ALA A 168 -9.73 -23.82 -26.01
C ALA A 168 -11.23 -23.60 -25.74
N GLY A 169 -11.60 -22.99 -24.62
CA GLY A 169 -12.98 -22.83 -24.15
C GLY A 169 -13.46 -21.44 -23.85
N GLY A 170 -12.65 -20.39 -24.12
CA GLY A 170 -12.90 -19.05 -23.61
C GLY A 170 -12.87 -18.99 -22.07
N LEU A 171 -12.45 -17.88 -21.50
CA LEU A 171 -12.46 -17.67 -20.06
C LEU A 171 -13.91 -17.40 -19.61
N THR A 172 -14.67 -18.47 -19.27
CA THR A 172 -16.03 -18.31 -18.75
C THR A 172 -16.00 -17.80 -17.32
N SER A 173 -16.49 -16.59 -17.11
CA SER A 173 -16.54 -15.93 -15.80
C SER A 173 -17.62 -16.51 -14.86
N ALA A 174 -18.63 -17.19 -15.40
CA ALA A 174 -19.75 -17.71 -14.62
C ALA A 174 -19.32 -18.81 -13.63
N GLY A 175 -19.66 -18.64 -12.36
CA GLY A 175 -19.37 -19.58 -11.28
C GLY A 175 -18.03 -19.39 -10.57
N ARG A 176 -17.12 -18.53 -11.06
CA ARG A 176 -15.79 -18.29 -10.45
C ARG A 176 -15.64 -16.93 -9.74
N ALA A 177 -16.65 -16.07 -9.77
CA ALA A 177 -16.57 -14.72 -9.18
C ALA A 177 -16.28 -14.75 -7.68
N THR A 178 -16.79 -15.73 -6.96
CA THR A 178 -16.59 -15.92 -5.51
C THR A 178 -15.34 -16.72 -5.17
N SER A 179 -14.58 -17.23 -6.19
CA SER A 179 -13.35 -17.97 -5.95
C SER A 179 -12.25 -17.08 -5.40
N GLU A 180 -11.36 -17.62 -4.58
CA GLU A 180 -10.14 -16.94 -4.16
C GLU A 180 -9.36 -16.45 -5.39
N ALA A 181 -8.90 -15.22 -5.37
CA ALA A 181 -8.09 -14.64 -6.45
C ALA A 181 -6.76 -14.13 -5.96
N LEU A 182 -6.73 -13.59 -4.74
CA LEU A 182 -5.55 -12.92 -4.21
C LEU A 182 -5.42 -13.15 -2.71
N ILE A 183 -4.21 -13.44 -2.26
CA ILE A 183 -3.83 -13.49 -0.85
C ILE A 183 -2.73 -12.46 -0.61
N ILE A 184 -3.00 -11.54 0.34
CA ILE A 184 -2.06 -10.49 0.74
C ILE A 184 -1.74 -10.65 2.22
N PHE A 185 -0.46 -10.71 2.57
CA PHE A 185 -0.04 -10.72 3.97
C PHE A 185 0.07 -9.29 4.49
N THR A 186 -0.60 -9.02 5.61
CA THR A 186 -0.49 -7.74 6.31
C THR A 186 0.72 -7.74 7.24
N SER A 187 1.27 -6.54 7.47
CA SER A 187 2.39 -6.30 8.41
C SER A 187 1.93 -6.29 9.87
N GLY A 188 1.15 -7.29 10.29
CA GLY A 188 0.72 -7.38 11.69
C GLY A 188 1.93 -7.46 12.64
N THR A 189 1.87 -6.70 13.75
CA THR A 189 2.88 -6.68 14.82
C THR A 189 2.97 -8.00 15.59
N THR A 190 2.12 -8.98 15.30
CA THR A 190 2.11 -10.31 15.90
C THR A 190 3.03 -11.26 15.13
N ALA A 191 3.71 -12.17 15.84
CA ALA A 191 4.61 -13.16 15.25
C ALA A 191 3.95 -14.11 14.21
N LYS A 192 2.63 -14.11 14.11
CA LYS A 192 1.86 -14.91 13.12
C LYS A 192 1.43 -14.04 11.95
N PRO A 193 1.73 -14.43 10.70
CA PRO A 193 1.31 -13.68 9.52
C PRO A 193 -0.22 -13.72 9.38
N LYS A 194 -0.87 -12.55 9.25
CA LYS A 194 -2.27 -12.47 8.84
C LYS A 194 -2.33 -12.42 7.31
N ALA A 195 -3.05 -13.36 6.72
CA ALA A 195 -3.23 -13.50 5.27
C ALA A 195 -4.68 -13.17 4.91
N VAL A 196 -4.89 -12.05 4.25
CA VAL A 196 -6.21 -11.58 3.79
C VAL A 196 -6.49 -12.21 2.43
N VAL A 197 -7.67 -12.83 2.29
CA VAL A 197 -8.10 -13.54 1.08
C VAL A 197 -9.17 -12.75 0.35
N HIS A 198 -8.90 -12.34 -0.87
CA HIS A 198 -9.87 -11.69 -1.74
C HIS A 198 -10.39 -12.62 -2.81
N SER A 199 -11.68 -12.50 -3.14
CA SER A 199 -12.27 -13.10 -4.33
C SER A 199 -12.14 -12.18 -5.55
N ARG A 200 -12.43 -12.73 -6.75
CA ARG A 200 -12.52 -11.93 -7.96
C ARG A 200 -13.61 -10.85 -7.86
N SER A 201 -14.73 -11.16 -7.19
CA SER A 201 -15.83 -10.21 -7.03
C SER A 201 -15.51 -9.13 -6.01
N SER A 202 -14.88 -9.45 -4.87
CA SER A 202 -14.51 -8.41 -3.90
C SER A 202 -13.50 -7.43 -4.47
N LEU A 203 -12.47 -7.94 -5.19
CA LEU A 203 -11.52 -7.08 -5.91
C LEU A 203 -12.20 -6.26 -7.02
N GLY A 204 -13.02 -6.93 -7.85
CA GLY A 204 -13.71 -6.25 -8.95
C GLY A 204 -14.61 -5.13 -8.49
N THR A 205 -15.41 -5.36 -7.45
CA THR A 205 -16.32 -4.35 -6.89
C THR A 205 -15.54 -3.16 -6.29
N GLY A 206 -14.51 -3.42 -5.49
CA GLY A 206 -13.71 -2.34 -4.89
C GLY A 206 -12.95 -1.53 -5.95
N LEU A 207 -12.26 -2.22 -6.87
CA LEU A 207 -11.41 -1.56 -7.86
C LEU A 207 -12.21 -0.85 -8.97
N ALA A 208 -13.36 -1.39 -9.40
CA ALA A 208 -14.26 -0.70 -10.33
C ALA A 208 -14.92 0.53 -9.68
N GLY A 209 -15.34 0.42 -8.41
CA GLY A 209 -15.83 1.57 -7.64
C GLY A 209 -14.78 2.67 -7.49
N PHE A 210 -13.53 2.28 -7.27
CA PHE A 210 -12.41 3.22 -7.24
C PHE A 210 -12.20 3.91 -8.61
N ALA A 211 -12.17 3.14 -9.70
CA ALA A 211 -12.03 3.67 -11.06
C ALA A 211 -13.12 4.70 -11.39
N ALA A 212 -14.37 4.38 -11.05
CA ALA A 212 -15.52 5.26 -11.25
C ALA A 212 -15.43 6.55 -10.42
N HIS A 213 -14.95 6.46 -9.17
CA HIS A 213 -14.80 7.64 -8.31
C HIS A 213 -13.67 8.55 -8.77
N VAL A 214 -12.52 8.00 -9.13
CA VAL A 214 -11.36 8.76 -9.66
C VAL A 214 -11.68 9.34 -11.05
N ARG A 215 -12.59 8.70 -11.79
CA ARG A 215 -13.00 9.13 -13.15
C ARG A 215 -11.81 9.17 -14.12
N PHE A 216 -11.01 8.09 -14.13
CA PHE A 216 -10.02 7.93 -15.19
C PHE A 216 -10.72 7.98 -16.56
N ALA A 217 -10.18 8.77 -17.48
CA ALA A 217 -10.63 8.76 -18.86
C ALA A 217 -9.84 7.71 -19.68
N PRO A 218 -10.45 7.13 -20.72
CA PRO A 218 -9.72 6.29 -21.66
C PRO A 218 -8.50 7.02 -22.22
N GLY A 219 -7.32 6.36 -22.12
CA GLY A 219 -6.05 6.93 -22.57
C GLY A 219 -5.31 7.80 -21.56
N ASP A 220 -5.88 8.13 -20.39
CA ASP A 220 -5.16 8.80 -19.30
C ASP A 220 -3.91 8.00 -18.90
N ARG A 221 -2.76 8.66 -18.82
CA ARG A 221 -1.48 8.01 -18.54
C ARG A 221 -1.19 8.03 -17.04
N LEU A 222 -1.52 6.92 -16.36
CA LEU A 222 -1.26 6.75 -14.92
C LEU A 222 0.13 6.17 -14.69
N LEU A 223 0.98 6.86 -13.92
CA LEU A 223 2.27 6.34 -13.45
C LEU A 223 2.13 5.78 -12.03
N THR A 224 2.35 4.49 -11.87
CA THR A 224 2.41 3.82 -10.57
C THR A 224 3.05 2.44 -10.68
N ASP A 225 3.65 1.93 -9.59
CA ASP A 225 4.09 0.55 -9.42
C ASP A 225 3.08 -0.28 -8.60
N GLN A 226 2.00 0.35 -8.13
CA GLN A 226 1.01 -0.28 -7.26
C GLN A 226 -0.09 -0.97 -8.07
N LEU A 227 -0.20 -2.30 -7.89
CA LEU A 227 -1.15 -3.14 -8.62
C LEU A 227 -2.61 -2.69 -8.36
N MET A 228 -2.96 -2.39 -7.10
CA MET A 228 -4.32 -2.00 -6.71
C MET A 228 -4.72 -0.58 -7.17
N ILE A 229 -3.78 0.17 -7.74
CA ILE A 229 -4.03 1.48 -8.36
C ILE A 229 -3.99 1.37 -9.90
N GLY A 230 -3.11 0.51 -10.43
CA GLY A 230 -3.00 0.31 -11.87
C GLY A 230 -4.16 -0.49 -12.48
N ILE A 231 -4.68 -1.50 -11.79
CA ILE A 231 -5.83 -2.28 -12.26
C ILE A 231 -7.09 -1.41 -12.45
N PRO A 232 -7.49 -0.53 -11.53
CA PRO A 232 -8.58 0.42 -11.75
C PRO A 232 -8.42 1.27 -13.01
N ALA A 233 -7.21 1.74 -13.31
CA ALA A 233 -6.94 2.47 -14.52
C ALA A 233 -7.18 1.60 -15.78
N LEU A 234 -6.75 0.33 -15.76
CA LEU A 234 -7.03 -0.61 -16.85
C LEU A 234 -8.54 -0.88 -17.03
N ILE A 235 -9.29 -0.99 -15.93
CA ILE A 235 -10.75 -1.17 -15.96
C ILE A 235 -11.43 0.05 -16.61
N ALA A 236 -10.86 1.24 -16.46
CA ALA A 236 -11.38 2.48 -17.04
C ALA A 236 -10.88 2.78 -18.47
N GLY A 237 -10.14 1.89 -19.11
CA GLY A 237 -9.56 2.14 -20.44
C GLY A 237 -8.32 3.05 -20.44
N ALA A 238 -7.75 3.37 -19.28
CA ALA A 238 -6.58 4.23 -19.16
C ALA A 238 -5.27 3.46 -19.42
N HIS A 239 -4.19 4.18 -19.63
CA HIS A 239 -2.86 3.64 -19.90
C HIS A 239 -2.03 3.60 -18.60
N TRP A 240 -1.82 2.40 -18.06
CA TRP A 240 -0.96 2.20 -16.89
C TRP A 240 0.51 2.17 -17.29
N ARG A 241 1.26 3.19 -16.85
CA ARG A 241 2.71 3.30 -17.02
C ARG A 241 3.41 2.82 -15.76
N LEU A 242 4.35 1.90 -15.93
CA LEU A 242 5.16 1.35 -14.85
C LEU A 242 6.53 2.04 -14.83
N PRO A 243 7.07 2.39 -13.65
CA PRO A 243 8.46 2.81 -13.54
C PRO A 243 9.40 1.67 -13.93
N ALA A 244 10.68 1.98 -14.12
CA ALA A 244 11.68 0.96 -14.41
C ALA A 244 11.73 -0.09 -13.29
N VAL A 245 12.04 -1.35 -13.65
CA VAL A 245 12.12 -2.44 -12.67
C VAL A 245 13.17 -2.14 -11.62
N GLY A 246 12.77 -2.22 -10.34
CA GLY A 246 13.63 -1.93 -9.19
C GLY A 246 13.75 -0.45 -8.83
N THR A 247 12.93 0.41 -9.45
CA THR A 247 12.75 1.79 -8.98
C THR A 247 11.90 1.78 -7.72
N ASP A 248 12.42 2.37 -6.67
CA ASP A 248 11.69 2.62 -5.41
C ASP A 248 11.52 4.13 -5.27
N PRO A 249 10.27 4.66 -5.35
CA PRO A 249 10.04 6.09 -5.27
C PRO A 249 10.42 6.70 -3.91
N GLY A 250 10.36 5.90 -2.85
CA GLY A 250 10.76 6.34 -1.50
C GLY A 250 12.28 6.38 -1.32
N ALA A 251 12.98 5.30 -1.74
CA ALA A 251 14.42 5.19 -1.57
C ALA A 251 15.23 5.90 -2.68
N LYS A 252 14.67 6.02 -3.89
CA LYS A 252 15.35 6.57 -5.07
C LYS A 252 14.45 7.51 -5.88
N PRO A 253 13.94 8.58 -5.27
CA PRO A 253 12.98 9.46 -5.94
C PRO A 253 13.54 10.12 -7.21
N ALA A 254 14.86 10.31 -7.32
CA ALA A 254 15.49 10.84 -8.53
C ALA A 254 15.24 10.00 -9.79
N GLN A 255 15.07 8.67 -9.65
CA GLN A 255 14.75 7.81 -10.78
C GLN A 255 13.35 8.03 -11.34
N TYR A 256 12.46 8.64 -10.55
CA TYR A 256 11.13 9.02 -11.01
C TYR A 256 11.14 10.23 -11.94
N LEU A 257 12.08 11.17 -11.77
CA LEU A 257 12.17 12.37 -12.60
C LEU A 257 12.23 12.07 -14.11
N ASP A 258 12.85 10.96 -14.50
CA ASP A 258 13.00 10.59 -15.90
C ASP A 258 11.74 9.91 -16.51
N VAL A 259 10.84 9.40 -15.66
CA VAL A 259 9.59 8.73 -16.10
C VAL A 259 8.35 9.60 -15.93
N LEU A 260 8.45 10.74 -15.23
CA LEU A 260 7.35 11.70 -15.06
C LEU A 260 6.85 12.33 -16.36
N PRO A 261 7.71 12.68 -17.36
CA PRO A 261 7.21 13.33 -18.56
C PRO A 261 6.11 12.51 -19.26
N GLY A 262 5.06 13.21 -19.66
CA GLY A 262 3.90 12.57 -20.29
C GLY A 262 3.04 11.75 -19.33
N THR A 263 3.03 12.08 -18.04
CA THR A 263 2.13 11.51 -17.03
C THR A 263 0.95 12.45 -16.83
N ASP A 264 -0.27 11.94 -16.85
CA ASP A 264 -1.51 12.69 -16.60
C ASP A 264 -1.99 12.44 -15.17
N ALA A 265 -1.84 11.20 -14.68
CA ALA A 265 -2.18 10.80 -13.33
C ALA A 265 -0.98 10.14 -12.64
N LEU A 266 -0.77 10.44 -11.35
CA LEU A 266 0.33 9.91 -10.55
C LEU A 266 -0.22 9.37 -9.23
N PHE A 267 0.21 8.17 -8.82
CA PHE A 267 0.00 7.69 -7.45
C PHE A 267 1.32 7.64 -6.70
N MET A 268 1.32 8.18 -5.47
CA MET A 268 2.43 8.02 -4.54
C MET A 268 1.96 7.92 -3.08
N VAL A 269 2.76 7.23 -2.26
CA VAL A 269 2.60 7.34 -0.80
C VAL A 269 3.14 8.68 -0.31
N PRO A 270 2.60 9.25 0.79
CA PRO A 270 2.96 10.60 1.26
C PRO A 270 4.45 10.88 1.37
N ALA A 271 5.23 9.95 1.96
CA ALA A 271 6.67 10.11 2.13
C ALA A 271 7.44 10.18 0.80
N ALA A 272 7.07 9.32 -0.16
CA ALA A 272 7.67 9.34 -1.49
C ALA A 272 7.31 10.61 -2.27
N LEU A 273 6.08 11.09 -2.14
CA LEU A 273 5.63 12.34 -2.75
C LEU A 273 6.38 13.54 -2.17
N ALA A 274 6.56 13.60 -0.84
CA ALA A 274 7.34 14.66 -0.20
C ALA A 274 8.78 14.70 -0.72
N ALA A 275 9.43 13.54 -0.86
CA ALA A 275 10.77 13.44 -1.44
C ALA A 275 10.81 13.88 -2.91
N LEU A 276 9.81 13.48 -3.72
CA LEU A 276 9.70 13.89 -5.12
C LEU A 276 9.50 15.41 -5.23
N LEU A 277 8.64 16.02 -4.41
CA LEU A 277 8.42 17.47 -4.40
C LEU A 277 9.72 18.22 -4.10
N THR A 278 10.53 17.74 -3.17
CA THR A 278 11.84 18.34 -2.86
C THR A 278 12.79 18.30 -4.07
N LEU A 279 12.78 17.20 -4.84
CA LEU A 279 13.56 17.13 -6.08
C LEU A 279 13.01 18.04 -7.18
N LEU A 280 11.68 18.15 -7.31
CA LEU A 280 11.04 19.07 -8.26
C LEU A 280 11.24 20.54 -7.89
N ASP A 281 11.48 20.86 -6.62
CA ASP A 281 11.88 22.22 -6.20
C ASP A 281 13.28 22.55 -6.74
N ALA A 282 14.18 21.56 -6.82
CA ALA A 282 15.51 21.70 -7.43
C ALA A 282 15.51 21.59 -8.97
N HIS A 283 14.49 20.93 -9.56
CA HIS A 283 14.35 20.66 -11.00
C HIS A 283 12.97 21.05 -11.51
N PRO A 284 12.57 22.33 -11.46
CA PRO A 284 11.22 22.77 -11.81
C PRO A 284 10.84 22.46 -13.27
N GLU A 285 11.83 22.39 -14.18
CA GLU A 285 11.66 22.04 -15.60
C GLU A 285 11.18 20.60 -15.82
N LYS A 286 11.37 19.71 -14.85
CA LYS A 286 10.91 18.31 -14.90
C LYS A 286 9.50 18.11 -14.34
N THR A 287 8.83 19.16 -13.90
CA THR A 287 7.47 19.09 -13.35
C THR A 287 6.48 18.69 -14.44
N PRO A 288 5.77 17.53 -14.31
CA PRO A 288 4.77 17.12 -15.29
C PRO A 288 3.49 17.95 -15.16
N LEU A 289 2.72 18.01 -16.23
CA LEU A 289 1.36 18.55 -16.22
C LEU A 289 0.40 17.45 -15.73
N LEU A 290 0.17 17.38 -14.44
CA LEU A 290 -0.75 16.41 -13.86
C LEU A 290 -2.19 16.94 -13.87
N SER A 291 -3.12 16.10 -14.30
CA SER A 291 -4.57 16.30 -14.10
C SER A 291 -5.04 15.72 -12.78
N THR A 292 -4.45 14.58 -12.36
CA THR A 292 -4.87 13.84 -11.16
C THR A 292 -3.67 13.37 -10.35
N LEU A 293 -3.74 13.59 -9.04
CA LEU A 293 -2.76 13.08 -8.08
C LEU A 293 -3.48 12.23 -7.03
N LEU A 294 -3.10 10.96 -6.94
CA LEU A 294 -3.61 9.99 -6.01
C LEU A 294 -2.59 9.82 -4.88
N ILE A 295 -3.01 9.95 -3.64
CA ILE A 295 -2.14 9.85 -2.45
C ILE A 295 -2.79 8.89 -1.46
N GLY A 296 -2.06 7.90 -0.96
CA GLY A 296 -2.63 6.94 0.00
C GLY A 296 -1.60 6.02 0.61
N GLY A 297 -2.08 5.07 1.44
CA GLY A 297 -1.23 4.10 2.14
C GLY A 297 -0.68 4.59 3.48
N ALA A 298 -0.73 5.89 3.77
CA ALA A 298 -0.43 6.53 5.04
C ALA A 298 -1.25 7.81 5.19
N PRO A 299 -1.34 8.44 6.38
CA PRO A 299 -2.04 9.71 6.57
C PRO A 299 -1.52 10.82 5.64
N VAL A 300 -2.44 11.56 5.04
CA VAL A 300 -2.15 12.66 4.11
C VAL A 300 -2.36 13.98 4.84
N LEU A 301 -1.28 14.53 5.34
CA LEU A 301 -1.31 15.72 6.19
C LEU A 301 -1.39 17.03 5.39
N ARG A 302 -1.95 18.07 6.00
CA ARG A 302 -2.11 19.42 5.44
C ARG A 302 -0.81 19.99 4.82
N PRO A 303 0.38 19.97 5.46
CA PRO A 303 1.60 20.53 4.89
C PRO A 303 1.97 19.92 3.54
N LEU A 304 1.76 18.62 3.37
CA LEU A 304 2.00 17.94 2.09
C LEU A 304 1.02 18.41 1.01
N LEU A 305 -0.27 18.52 1.34
CA LEU A 305 -1.31 19.00 0.42
C LEU A 305 -1.04 20.44 -0.02
N GLU A 306 -0.63 21.31 0.88
CA GLU A 306 -0.25 22.69 0.57
C GLU A 306 0.97 22.77 -0.36
N ARG A 307 1.99 21.89 -0.15
CA ARG A 307 3.13 21.78 -1.09
C ARG A 307 2.67 21.30 -2.46
N VAL A 308 1.79 20.31 -2.52
CA VAL A 308 1.19 19.81 -3.78
C VAL A 308 0.44 20.95 -4.47
N ARG A 309 -0.42 21.69 -3.77
CA ARG A 309 -1.23 22.76 -4.33
C ARG A 309 -0.38 23.92 -4.87
N ARG A 310 0.75 24.24 -4.20
CA ARG A 310 1.72 25.21 -4.72
C ARG A 310 2.39 24.74 -6.01
N ARG A 311 2.70 23.43 -6.13
CA ARG A 311 3.37 22.86 -7.32
C ARG A 311 2.41 22.69 -8.49
N TRP A 312 1.22 22.23 -8.21
CA TRP A 312 0.15 21.94 -9.20
C TRP A 312 -1.16 22.60 -8.77
N PRO A 313 -1.37 23.91 -9.04
CA PRO A 313 -2.55 24.64 -8.56
C PRO A 313 -3.89 24.07 -9.01
N ALA A 314 -3.95 23.45 -10.20
CA ALA A 314 -5.18 22.93 -10.79
C ALA A 314 -5.30 21.39 -10.74
N VAL A 315 -4.34 20.67 -10.13
CA VAL A 315 -4.41 19.21 -10.07
C VAL A 315 -5.56 18.75 -9.18
N ARG A 316 -6.32 17.77 -9.62
CA ARG A 316 -7.28 17.09 -8.75
C ARG A 316 -6.52 16.17 -7.81
N ILE A 317 -6.67 16.36 -6.51
CA ILE A 317 -6.03 15.55 -5.48
C ILE A 317 -7.07 14.58 -4.92
N CYS A 318 -6.76 13.27 -4.93
CA CYS A 318 -7.56 12.23 -4.29
C CYS A 318 -6.74 11.60 -3.16
N ALA A 319 -7.08 11.89 -1.91
CA ALA A 319 -6.48 11.25 -0.74
C ALA A 319 -7.27 9.98 -0.40
N ILE A 320 -6.62 8.82 -0.48
CA ILE A 320 -7.26 7.50 -0.44
C ILE A 320 -7.08 6.88 0.94
N TYR A 321 -8.18 6.56 1.59
CA TYR A 321 -8.21 5.73 2.79
C TYR A 321 -8.68 4.31 2.43
N GLY A 322 -7.99 3.31 2.97
CA GLY A 322 -8.32 1.91 2.79
C GLY A 322 -7.38 1.00 3.57
N MET A 323 -7.73 -0.27 3.62
CA MET A 323 -6.95 -1.31 4.28
C MET A 323 -6.93 -2.57 3.42
N THR A 324 -6.07 -3.51 3.76
CA THR A 324 -5.90 -4.74 2.95
C THR A 324 -7.20 -5.51 2.82
N GLU A 325 -8.02 -5.51 3.85
CA GLU A 325 -9.29 -6.24 3.92
C GLU A 325 -10.41 -5.62 3.05
N ILE A 326 -10.32 -4.34 2.73
CA ILE A 326 -11.30 -3.63 1.89
C ILE A 326 -10.63 -2.41 1.21
N LEU A 327 -10.61 -2.36 -0.12
CA LEU A 327 -9.82 -1.42 -0.92
C LEU A 327 -10.64 -0.81 -2.06
N PRO A 328 -10.70 0.54 -2.10
CA PRO A 328 -10.53 1.52 -1.03
C PRO A 328 -11.81 1.67 -0.21
N VAL A 329 -11.75 2.37 0.94
CA VAL A 329 -12.91 2.64 1.81
C VAL A 329 -13.52 3.99 1.50
N ALA A 330 -12.71 5.04 1.57
CA ALA A 330 -13.13 6.43 1.36
C ALA A 330 -12.08 7.21 0.59
N ILE A 331 -12.50 8.29 -0.05
CA ILE A 331 -11.62 9.18 -0.79
C ILE A 331 -11.99 10.62 -0.47
N ALA A 332 -11.01 11.38 0.01
CA ALA A 332 -11.14 12.81 0.19
C ALA A 332 -10.64 13.57 -1.03
N ASP A 333 -11.40 14.56 -1.48
CA ASP A 333 -10.85 15.61 -2.35
C ASP A 333 -9.83 16.43 -1.56
N GLY A 334 -8.74 16.83 -2.22
CA GLY A 334 -7.66 17.55 -1.56
C GLY A 334 -8.07 18.94 -1.06
N ASP A 335 -8.97 19.62 -1.75
CA ASP A 335 -9.44 20.94 -1.35
C ASP A 335 -10.41 20.84 -0.18
N ASP A 336 -11.31 19.85 -0.17
CA ASP A 336 -12.18 19.58 0.98
C ASP A 336 -11.35 19.21 2.22
N LYS A 337 -10.31 18.39 2.04
CA LYS A 337 -9.40 18.03 3.13
C LYS A 337 -8.62 19.22 3.66
N LEU A 338 -8.19 20.15 2.80
CA LEU A 338 -7.57 21.42 3.18
C LEU A 338 -8.55 22.38 3.86
N ALA A 339 -9.82 22.37 3.46
CA ALA A 339 -10.86 23.19 4.07
C ALA A 339 -11.35 22.65 5.43
N PHE A 340 -11.11 21.38 5.73
CA PHE A 340 -11.53 20.77 6.98
C PHE A 340 -10.78 21.37 8.17
N THR A 341 -11.52 21.89 9.16
CA THR A 341 -11.01 22.52 10.38
C THR A 341 -11.35 21.76 11.65
N GLY A 342 -12.04 20.60 11.52
CA GLY A 342 -12.39 19.73 12.65
C GLY A 342 -11.19 18.99 13.22
N ARG A 343 -11.39 18.32 14.35
CA ARG A 343 -10.41 17.40 14.92
C ARG A 343 -10.40 16.07 14.16
N GLY A 344 -9.24 15.42 14.11
CA GLY A 344 -9.04 14.15 13.42
C GLY A 344 -8.62 14.32 11.96
N ASP A 345 -8.60 13.21 11.25
CA ASP A 345 -8.18 13.13 9.84
C ASP A 345 -9.41 12.92 8.95
N TYR A 346 -9.85 13.96 8.25
CA TYR A 346 -10.92 13.85 7.25
C TYR A 346 -10.41 13.00 6.08
N VAL A 347 -11.02 11.82 5.91
CA VAL A 347 -10.65 10.86 4.85
C VAL A 347 -11.66 10.81 3.70
N GLY A 348 -12.65 11.70 3.73
CA GLY A 348 -13.57 11.94 2.62
C GLY A 348 -14.84 11.12 2.67
N THR A 349 -15.40 10.87 1.49
CA THR A 349 -16.66 10.19 1.33
C THR A 349 -16.46 8.68 1.21
N VAL A 350 -17.23 7.90 1.96
CA VAL A 350 -17.27 6.44 1.86
C VAL A 350 -17.79 6.04 0.48
N LEU A 351 -17.12 5.07 -0.15
CA LEU A 351 -17.50 4.63 -1.49
C LEU A 351 -18.84 3.87 -1.49
N PRO A 352 -19.66 4.01 -2.55
CA PRO A 352 -21.05 3.49 -2.57
C PRO A 352 -21.21 1.97 -2.33
N ALA A 353 -20.17 1.18 -2.66
CA ALA A 353 -20.19 -0.28 -2.44
C ALA A 353 -19.90 -0.69 -0.99
N ILE A 354 -19.64 0.28 -0.10
CA ILE A 354 -19.25 0.05 1.29
C ILE A 354 -20.33 0.57 2.21
N ARG A 355 -20.67 -0.24 3.19
CA ARG A 355 -21.51 0.16 4.33
C ARG A 355 -20.60 0.40 5.51
N ALA A 356 -20.50 1.66 5.93
CA ALA A 356 -19.78 2.08 7.12
C ALA A 356 -20.76 2.37 8.25
N ARG A 357 -20.41 2.02 9.47
CA ARG A 357 -21.12 2.40 10.69
C ARG A 357 -20.15 2.54 11.85
N ILE A 358 -20.55 3.27 12.87
CA ILE A 358 -19.79 3.42 14.10
C ILE A 358 -20.42 2.52 15.17
N GLU A 359 -19.61 1.69 15.81
CA GLU A 359 -19.99 0.87 16.96
C GLU A 359 -19.11 1.21 18.16
N LEU A 360 -19.69 1.19 19.36
CA LEU A 360 -18.90 1.38 20.58
C LEU A 360 -18.03 0.16 20.83
N ASN A 361 -16.73 0.37 20.99
CA ASN A 361 -15.80 -0.67 21.41
C ASN A 361 -15.92 -0.97 22.91
N ALA A 362 -15.13 -1.89 23.44
CA ALA A 362 -15.16 -2.26 24.87
C ALA A 362 -14.77 -1.10 25.81
N ALA A 363 -14.07 -0.08 25.31
CA ALA A 363 -13.72 1.13 26.05
C ALA A 363 -14.78 2.24 25.96
N GLY A 364 -15.83 2.04 25.16
CA GLY A 364 -16.90 3.02 24.93
C GLY A 364 -16.59 4.03 23.81
N ASP A 365 -15.51 3.82 23.04
CA ASP A 365 -15.14 4.69 21.92
C ASP A 365 -15.81 4.21 20.63
N GLY A 366 -16.09 5.15 19.73
CA GLY A 366 -16.69 4.88 18.42
C GLY A 366 -15.70 4.23 17.45
N GLU A 367 -15.78 2.93 17.24
CA GLU A 367 -14.98 2.19 16.28
C GLU A 367 -15.67 2.09 14.92
N LEU A 368 -14.92 2.31 13.84
CA LEU A 368 -15.39 2.14 12.47
C LEU A 368 -15.56 0.65 12.15
N VAL A 369 -16.79 0.28 11.75
CA VAL A 369 -17.11 -1.06 11.27
C VAL A 369 -17.56 -0.99 9.83
N LEU A 370 -16.93 -1.83 8.98
CA LEU A 370 -17.12 -1.85 7.54
C LEU A 370 -17.74 -3.16 7.07
N ALA A 371 -18.61 -3.08 6.06
CA ALA A 371 -19.16 -4.22 5.34
C ALA A 371 -19.38 -3.84 3.86
N GLY A 372 -19.65 -4.81 3.01
CA GLY A 372 -19.98 -4.56 1.61
C GLY A 372 -19.37 -5.56 0.65
N ASP A 373 -19.72 -5.45 -0.63
CA ASP A 373 -19.32 -6.41 -1.66
C ASP A 373 -17.81 -6.36 -2.00
N GLY A 374 -17.12 -5.27 -1.60
CA GLY A 374 -15.66 -5.13 -1.72
C GLY A 374 -14.86 -5.75 -0.58
N LEU A 375 -15.54 -6.26 0.48
CA LEU A 375 -14.88 -6.86 1.63
C LEU A 375 -14.21 -8.19 1.24
N ALA A 376 -13.00 -8.42 1.76
CA ALA A 376 -12.29 -9.70 1.62
C ALA A 376 -13.15 -10.87 2.13
N LEU A 377 -12.89 -12.07 1.62
CA LEU A 377 -13.57 -13.29 2.08
C LEU A 377 -13.28 -13.56 3.56
N GLY A 378 -12.09 -13.25 4.01
CA GLY A 378 -11.66 -13.51 5.39
C GLY A 378 -10.15 -13.59 5.52
N TYR A 379 -9.73 -14.05 6.69
CA TYR A 379 -8.34 -14.41 6.93
C TYR A 379 -8.15 -15.89 6.63
N LEU A 380 -7.08 -16.23 5.93
CA LEU A 380 -6.82 -17.57 5.43
C LEU A 380 -6.83 -18.64 6.53
N ALA A 381 -6.37 -18.30 7.73
CA ALA A 381 -6.35 -19.20 8.88
C ALA A 381 -7.75 -19.55 9.43
N ASP A 382 -8.73 -18.68 9.14
CA ASP A 382 -10.09 -18.77 9.69
C ASP A 382 -11.10 -19.29 8.63
N LEU A 383 -10.69 -19.32 7.36
CA LEU A 383 -11.53 -19.79 6.26
C LEU A 383 -11.47 -21.32 6.11
N PRO A 384 -12.58 -21.96 5.67
CA PRO A 384 -13.88 -21.36 5.33
C PRO A 384 -14.86 -21.19 6.49
N GLU A 385 -14.50 -21.57 7.73
CA GLU A 385 -15.41 -21.66 8.87
C GLU A 385 -15.91 -20.27 9.32
N HIS A 386 -15.07 -19.24 9.21
CA HIS A 386 -15.36 -17.90 9.68
C HIS A 386 -15.11 -16.83 8.59
N PRO A 387 -15.99 -16.73 7.57
CA PRO A 387 -15.89 -15.68 6.55
C PRO A 387 -16.19 -14.31 7.15
N LEU A 388 -15.57 -13.27 6.62
CA LEU A 388 -15.86 -11.89 7.00
C LEU A 388 -17.20 -11.43 6.42
N VAL A 389 -18.15 -11.07 7.27
CA VAL A 389 -19.40 -10.41 6.91
C VAL A 389 -19.37 -8.90 7.23
N SER A 390 -18.57 -8.54 8.22
CA SER A 390 -18.21 -7.17 8.59
C SER A 390 -16.82 -7.16 9.21
N LEU A 391 -16.19 -5.99 9.22
CA LEU A 391 -14.82 -5.79 9.69
C LEU A 391 -14.80 -4.67 10.73
N SER A 392 -14.46 -5.00 11.98
CA SER A 392 -14.02 -4.03 12.98
C SER A 392 -12.61 -3.61 12.64
N THR A 393 -12.43 -2.32 12.31
CA THR A 393 -11.18 -1.83 11.70
C THR A 393 -10.08 -1.55 12.71
N GLY A 394 -10.46 -1.33 13.97
CA GLY A 394 -9.59 -0.78 15.00
C GLY A 394 -9.31 0.72 14.82
N ASP A 395 -9.90 1.35 13.81
CA ASP A 395 -9.83 2.80 13.62
C ASP A 395 -11.03 3.45 14.32
N LEU A 396 -10.77 4.43 15.19
CA LEU A 396 -11.81 5.24 15.81
C LEU A 396 -12.21 6.34 14.83
N ALA A 397 -13.52 6.60 14.73
CA ALA A 397 -14.03 7.50 13.72
C ALA A 397 -15.36 8.14 14.08
N GLU A 398 -15.67 9.21 13.37
CA GLU A 398 -17.00 9.80 13.23
C GLU A 398 -17.49 9.65 11.79
N LEU A 399 -18.77 9.44 11.63
CA LEU A 399 -19.45 9.33 10.35
C LEU A 399 -20.66 10.28 10.36
N ASP A 400 -20.65 11.28 9.45
CA ASP A 400 -21.76 12.18 9.19
C ASP A 400 -22.24 11.99 7.76
N GLY A 401 -23.39 11.31 7.61
CA GLY A 401 -23.83 10.80 6.32
C GLY A 401 -22.82 9.83 5.72
N GLU A 402 -22.17 10.21 4.63
CA GLU A 402 -21.09 9.46 3.98
C GLU A 402 -19.70 10.05 4.28
N SER A 403 -19.62 11.17 4.99
CA SER A 403 -18.37 11.84 5.36
C SER A 403 -17.72 11.15 6.55
N LEU A 404 -16.49 10.73 6.39
CA LEU A 404 -15.72 9.96 7.37
C LEU A 404 -14.53 10.78 7.90
N VAL A 405 -14.43 10.86 9.24
CA VAL A 405 -13.29 11.46 9.95
C VAL A 405 -12.68 10.42 10.87
N LEU A 406 -11.38 10.18 10.76
CA LEU A 406 -10.65 9.27 11.63
C LEU A 406 -10.07 10.02 12.83
N HIS A 407 -10.22 9.45 14.02
CA HIS A 407 -9.68 9.98 15.27
C HIS A 407 -8.40 9.26 15.72
N GLY A 408 -8.01 8.21 15.02
CA GLY A 408 -6.82 7.42 15.31
C GLY A 408 -7.11 5.94 15.41
N ARG A 409 -6.14 5.20 15.91
CA ARG A 409 -6.30 3.75 16.11
C ARG A 409 -6.42 3.40 17.58
N SER A 410 -7.33 2.52 17.91
CA SER A 410 -7.51 2.01 19.27
C SER A 410 -6.18 1.45 19.85
N LYS A 411 -5.38 0.76 19.03
CA LYS A 411 -4.08 0.20 19.43
C LYS A 411 -2.95 1.23 19.59
N ASP A 412 -3.09 2.42 19.04
CA ASP A 412 -2.09 3.50 19.14
C ASP A 412 -2.39 4.45 20.32
N MET A 413 -3.50 4.18 21.02
CA MET A 413 -3.90 4.87 22.25
C MET A 413 -2.90 4.54 23.37
N PHE A 414 -2.63 5.52 24.20
CA PHE A 414 -1.90 5.37 25.45
C PHE A 414 -2.63 6.14 26.57
N ILE A 415 -2.31 5.83 27.83
CA ILE A 415 -3.04 6.35 28.97
C ILE A 415 -2.14 7.34 29.74
N ARG A 416 -2.67 8.54 29.98
CA ARG A 416 -2.05 9.53 30.86
C ARG A 416 -2.99 9.78 32.05
N GLY A 417 -2.60 9.34 33.23
CA GLY A 417 -3.45 9.37 34.41
C GLY A 417 -4.72 8.55 34.19
N SER A 418 -5.86 9.24 34.09
CA SER A 418 -7.16 8.63 33.78
C SER A 418 -7.66 8.96 32.36
N THR A 419 -6.82 9.57 31.52
CA THR A 419 -7.20 10.05 30.20
C THR A 419 -6.65 9.15 29.11
N ASN A 420 -7.52 8.64 28.24
CA ASN A 420 -7.14 7.96 27.02
C ASN A 420 -6.68 9.01 25.99
N VAL A 421 -5.44 8.90 25.53
CA VAL A 421 -4.84 9.80 24.53
C VAL A 421 -4.82 9.10 23.18
N TYR A 422 -5.50 9.69 22.20
CA TYR A 422 -5.57 9.21 20.83
C TYR A 422 -4.77 10.15 19.92
N PRO A 423 -3.52 9.80 19.56
CA PRO A 423 -2.65 10.67 18.75
C PRO A 423 -3.28 11.16 17.45
N GLY A 424 -4.05 10.31 16.78
CA GLY A 424 -4.72 10.63 15.52
C GLY A 424 -5.73 11.78 15.60
N LEU A 425 -6.24 12.11 16.79
CA LEU A 425 -7.10 13.30 16.99
C LEU A 425 -6.32 14.60 16.87
N TYR A 426 -5.07 14.61 17.31
CA TYR A 426 -4.29 15.83 17.52
C TYR A 426 -3.21 16.04 16.47
N GLU A 427 -2.58 14.96 15.98
CA GLU A 427 -1.51 15.04 14.98
C GLU A 427 -1.90 15.82 13.72
N PRO A 428 -3.09 15.63 13.12
CA PRO A 428 -3.47 16.38 11.93
C PRO A 428 -3.58 17.88 12.17
N VAL A 429 -4.10 18.29 13.33
CA VAL A 429 -4.22 19.73 13.67
C VAL A 429 -2.88 20.34 14.04
N ILE A 430 -2.01 19.61 14.74
CA ILE A 430 -0.64 20.03 15.07
C ILE A 430 0.21 20.15 13.81
N ALA A 431 0.05 19.26 12.85
CA ALA A 431 0.72 19.33 11.55
C ALA A 431 0.38 20.61 10.76
N GLY A 432 -0.75 21.26 11.06
CA GLY A 432 -1.13 22.55 10.47
C GLY A 432 -0.36 23.75 11.02
N ILE A 433 0.46 23.59 12.06
CA ILE A 433 1.26 24.68 12.62
C ILE A 433 2.40 25.04 11.67
N SER A 434 2.62 26.35 11.46
CA SER A 434 3.71 26.83 10.59
C SER A 434 5.07 26.32 11.05
N GLY A 435 5.86 25.79 10.13
CA GLY A 435 7.17 25.21 10.41
C GLY A 435 7.17 23.72 10.71
N VAL A 436 6.01 23.05 10.75
CA VAL A 436 5.86 21.61 10.95
C VAL A 436 5.67 20.91 9.62
N ALA A 437 6.57 19.99 9.25
CA ALA A 437 6.44 19.15 8.06
C ALA A 437 5.81 17.79 8.37
N ASP A 438 6.13 17.23 9.55
CA ASP A 438 5.57 15.97 10.01
C ASP A 438 5.54 15.95 11.54
N VAL A 439 4.67 15.13 12.13
CA VAL A 439 4.50 15.09 13.59
C VAL A 439 4.01 13.72 14.05
N ALA A 440 4.48 13.30 15.23
CA ALA A 440 3.96 12.13 15.92
C ALA A 440 3.88 12.37 17.41
N MET A 441 2.82 11.86 18.04
CA MET A 441 2.63 11.88 19.49
C MET A 441 2.76 10.45 20.03
N VAL A 442 3.56 10.24 21.05
CA VAL A 442 3.78 8.93 21.68
C VAL A 442 3.68 9.03 23.20
N GLY A 443 3.16 7.96 23.80
CA GLY A 443 3.26 7.72 25.23
C GLY A 443 4.61 7.09 25.57
N VAL A 444 5.25 7.57 26.60
CA VAL A 444 6.51 7.01 27.12
C VAL A 444 6.34 6.80 28.63
N PRO A 445 6.41 5.55 29.12
CA PRO A 445 6.23 5.26 30.53
C PRO A 445 7.21 6.05 31.41
N ASP A 446 6.69 6.68 32.45
CA ASP A 446 7.48 7.33 33.48
C ASP A 446 7.88 6.36 34.62
N GLU A 447 8.49 6.87 35.68
CA GLU A 447 8.99 6.06 36.82
C GLU A 447 7.86 5.41 37.65
N ILE A 448 6.65 5.94 37.59
CA ILE A 448 5.46 5.43 38.29
C ILE A 448 4.54 4.58 37.41
N GLY A 449 4.89 4.40 36.13
CA GLY A 449 4.14 3.58 35.19
C GLY A 449 2.99 4.30 34.49
N ASP A 450 2.93 5.64 34.60
CA ASP A 450 2.04 6.48 33.80
C ASP A 450 2.73 6.91 32.49
N ASP A 451 1.96 7.25 31.45
CA ASP A 451 2.55 7.67 30.18
C ASP A 451 2.76 9.20 30.13
N ARG A 452 4.02 9.61 29.93
CA ARG A 452 4.33 10.98 29.50
C ARG A 452 3.94 11.16 28.04
N VAL A 453 3.27 12.26 27.76
CA VAL A 453 2.94 12.64 26.38
C VAL A 453 4.15 13.32 25.75
N VAL A 454 4.75 12.68 24.75
CA VAL A 454 5.88 13.24 24.01
C VAL A 454 5.47 13.53 22.57
N LEU A 455 5.64 14.78 22.16
CA LEU A 455 5.41 15.24 20.80
C LEU A 455 6.74 15.32 20.05
N VAL A 456 6.87 14.59 18.95
CA VAL A 456 8.04 14.61 18.07
C VAL A 456 7.69 15.30 16.77
N ILE A 457 8.44 16.33 16.41
CA ILE A 457 8.20 17.20 15.25
C ILE A 457 9.32 17.01 14.24
N VAL A 458 8.99 16.94 12.97
CA VAL A 458 9.92 17.15 11.86
C VAL A 458 9.68 18.56 11.33
N PRO A 459 10.67 19.46 11.39
CA PRO A 459 10.51 20.82 10.90
C PRO A 459 10.45 20.88 9.38
N ASP A 460 9.84 21.92 8.83
CA ASP A 460 9.96 22.21 7.40
C ASP A 460 11.41 22.60 7.05
N ALA A 461 11.75 22.54 5.75
CA ALA A 461 13.13 22.72 5.25
C ALA A 461 13.78 24.10 5.53
N ARG A 462 13.12 25.01 6.25
CA ARG A 462 13.63 26.32 6.60
C ARG A 462 14.47 26.33 7.88
N GLY A 463 14.45 25.24 8.64
CA GLY A 463 15.28 25.03 9.82
C GLY A 463 16.15 23.80 9.66
N ALA A 464 17.46 23.96 9.45
CA ALA A 464 18.38 22.83 9.49
C ALA A 464 18.37 22.22 10.91
N VAL A 465 18.03 20.95 11.03
CA VAL A 465 18.24 20.21 12.28
C VAL A 465 19.74 20.09 12.47
N ALA A 466 20.28 20.76 13.46
CA ALA A 466 21.67 20.62 13.83
C ALA A 466 21.87 19.20 14.36
N ASP A 467 22.67 18.42 13.60
CA ASP A 467 23.18 17.12 14.01
C ASP A 467 22.16 15.95 14.09
N ALA A 468 21.82 15.39 12.94
CA ALA A 468 21.06 14.11 12.84
C ALA A 468 21.73 12.93 13.59
N ALA A 469 22.96 13.08 14.06
CA ALA A 469 23.72 12.08 14.82
C ALA A 469 23.31 11.99 16.31
N ARG A 470 22.55 12.95 16.83
CA ARG A 470 22.17 13.02 18.27
C ARG A 470 20.72 12.62 18.56
N GLY A 471 19.96 12.17 17.59
CA GLY A 471 18.60 11.65 17.77
C GLY A 471 17.52 12.73 17.87
N PHE A 472 17.50 13.58 18.90
CA PHE A 472 16.47 14.60 19.14
C PHE A 472 17.07 15.95 19.54
N ASP A 473 16.47 17.03 19.02
CA ASP A 473 16.82 18.41 19.38
C ASP A 473 15.70 19.00 20.28
N THR A 474 16.09 19.59 21.41
CA THR A 474 15.19 20.23 22.37
C THR A 474 15.22 21.76 22.30
N GLN A 475 16.07 22.34 21.45
CA GLN A 475 16.29 23.79 21.35
C GLN A 475 15.90 24.40 19.99
N HIS A 476 15.34 23.58 19.09
CA HIS A 476 14.95 24.05 17.76
C HIS A 476 13.85 25.13 17.85
N PRO A 477 13.94 26.24 17.09
CA PRO A 477 12.98 27.37 17.20
C PRO A 477 11.52 26.99 16.97
N VAL A 478 11.24 25.94 16.17
CA VAL A 478 9.87 25.46 15.92
C VAL A 478 9.16 25.02 17.20
N ILE A 479 9.91 24.57 18.22
CA ILE A 479 9.36 24.11 19.51
C ILE A 479 8.55 25.21 20.20
N GLU A 480 9.07 26.43 20.24
CA GLU A 480 8.37 27.57 20.85
C GLU A 480 7.10 27.93 20.06
N THR A 481 7.17 27.91 18.72
CA THR A 481 5.99 28.14 17.87
C THR A 481 4.90 27.12 18.14
N VAL A 482 5.29 25.84 18.25
CA VAL A 482 4.34 24.74 18.51
C VAL A 482 3.79 24.85 19.93
N ARG A 483 4.63 25.04 20.95
CA ARG A 483 4.19 25.21 22.35
C ARG A 483 3.18 26.34 22.52
N ALA A 484 3.39 27.44 21.84
CA ALA A 484 2.46 28.58 21.89
C ALA A 484 1.10 28.27 21.26
N ALA A 485 1.06 27.43 20.23
CA ALA A 485 -0.16 27.07 19.51
C ALA A 485 -0.95 25.92 20.19
N LEU A 486 -0.28 25.00 20.89
CA LEU A 486 -0.88 23.79 21.45
C LEU A 486 -2.11 24.04 22.34
N PRO A 487 -2.15 25.03 23.27
CA PRO A 487 -3.33 25.23 24.13
C PRO A 487 -4.62 25.55 23.40
N GLY A 488 -4.54 26.04 22.16
CA GLY A 488 -5.70 26.27 21.30
C GLY A 488 -6.12 25.08 20.42
N LEU A 489 -5.29 24.05 20.35
CA LEU A 489 -5.45 22.91 19.44
C LEU A 489 -5.65 21.58 20.16
N VAL A 490 -5.14 21.45 21.37
CA VAL A 490 -5.07 20.21 22.12
C VAL A 490 -5.74 20.39 23.48
N ASP A 491 -6.46 19.37 23.94
CA ASP A 491 -7.09 19.42 25.28
C ASP A 491 -6.01 19.50 26.38
N ALA A 492 -6.30 20.26 27.45
CA ALA A 492 -5.35 20.50 28.54
C ALA A 492 -4.77 19.19 29.16
N ALA A 493 -5.58 18.13 29.24
CA ALA A 493 -5.18 16.83 29.76
C ALA A 493 -4.21 16.07 28.81
N VAL A 494 -4.06 16.52 27.56
CA VAL A 494 -3.26 15.85 26.51
C VAL A 494 -2.08 16.74 26.07
N LEU A 495 -1.93 17.91 26.66
CA LEU A 495 -0.77 18.78 26.36
C LEU A 495 0.54 17.98 26.57
N PRO A 496 1.46 18.04 25.61
CA PRO A 496 2.71 17.31 25.70
C PRO A 496 3.57 17.77 26.89
N ASP A 497 4.11 16.81 27.63
CA ASP A 497 5.10 17.06 28.68
C ASP A 497 6.45 17.44 28.07
N LEU A 498 6.70 16.95 26.85
CA LEU A 498 7.93 17.17 26.13
C LEU A 498 7.67 17.34 24.64
N VAL A 499 8.34 18.32 24.04
CA VAL A 499 8.36 18.55 22.59
C VAL A 499 9.78 18.38 22.11
N LEU A 500 9.98 17.45 21.18
CA LEU A 500 11.26 17.10 20.58
C LEU A 500 11.23 17.35 19.07
N VAL A 501 12.38 17.66 18.50
CA VAL A 501 12.55 17.75 17.04
C VAL A 501 13.46 16.63 16.56
N SER A 502 13.08 16.01 15.47
CA SER A 502 13.84 14.98 14.77
C SER A 502 13.97 15.30 13.29
N ALA A 503 15.04 14.85 12.66
CA ALA A 503 15.23 14.99 11.22
C ALA A 503 14.21 14.19 10.41
N ALA A 504 13.71 13.07 10.95
CA ALA A 504 12.70 12.21 10.34
C ALA A 504 12.01 11.35 11.41
N LEU A 505 10.77 10.94 11.14
CA LEU A 505 10.07 9.93 11.94
C LEU A 505 10.40 8.51 11.44
N PRO A 506 10.53 7.51 12.33
CA PRO A 506 10.75 6.12 11.92
C PRO A 506 9.54 5.60 11.15
N ARG A 507 9.81 4.91 10.05
CA ARG A 507 8.77 4.40 9.16
C ARG A 507 9.04 2.95 8.80
N ALA A 508 7.99 2.15 8.69
CA ALA A 508 8.06 0.72 8.40
C ALA A 508 7.14 0.30 7.25
N GLY A 509 7.48 -0.83 6.63
CA GLY A 509 6.70 -1.43 5.55
C GLY A 509 6.81 -0.69 4.20
N ARG A 510 6.21 -1.27 3.15
CA ARG A 510 6.22 -0.71 1.79
C ARG A 510 5.49 0.63 1.67
N SER A 511 4.50 0.86 2.53
CA SER A 511 3.71 2.10 2.58
C SER A 511 4.39 3.20 3.40
N SER A 512 5.61 2.97 3.92
CA SER A 512 6.33 3.94 4.77
C SER A 512 5.45 4.49 5.91
N LYS A 513 4.69 3.59 6.58
CA LYS A 513 3.85 3.98 7.71
C LYS A 513 4.71 4.33 8.92
N LEU A 514 4.23 5.28 9.73
CA LEU A 514 4.84 5.62 11.02
C LEU A 514 4.98 4.36 11.89
N ASP A 515 6.19 4.11 12.39
CA ASP A 515 6.47 3.08 13.38
C ASP A 515 6.49 3.71 14.78
N ARG A 516 5.31 3.76 15.42
CA ARG A 516 5.17 4.37 16.75
C ARG A 516 5.93 3.60 17.82
N ALA A 517 6.03 2.28 17.70
CA ALA A 517 6.75 1.46 18.68
C ALA A 517 8.24 1.80 18.63
N ALA A 518 8.84 1.84 17.45
CA ALA A 518 10.23 2.25 17.28
C ALA A 518 10.47 3.70 17.73
N LEU A 519 9.50 4.61 17.49
CA LEU A 519 9.60 6.00 17.96
C LEU A 519 9.55 6.09 19.49
N SER A 520 8.60 5.42 20.12
CA SER A 520 8.47 5.40 21.60
C SER A 520 9.72 4.80 22.27
N GLU A 521 10.27 3.73 21.69
CA GLU A 521 11.53 3.12 22.15
C GLU A 521 12.72 4.08 22.02
N ALA A 522 12.86 4.76 20.86
CA ALA A 522 13.91 5.74 20.62
C ALA A 522 13.82 6.93 21.60
N VAL A 523 12.61 7.45 21.83
CA VAL A 523 12.38 8.53 22.82
C VAL A 523 12.69 8.04 24.25
N SER A 524 12.25 6.83 24.61
CA SER A 524 12.55 6.24 25.92
C SER A 524 14.04 6.10 26.16
N HIS A 525 14.78 5.66 25.15
CA HIS A 525 16.24 5.55 25.22
C HIS A 525 16.91 6.92 25.37
N TYR A 526 16.45 7.92 24.60
CA TYR A 526 16.94 9.29 24.68
C TYR A 526 16.75 9.89 26.08
N LEU A 527 15.58 9.71 26.68
CA LEU A 527 15.28 10.22 28.03
C LEU A 527 16.13 9.55 29.11
N LYS A 528 16.44 8.26 28.96
CA LYS A 528 17.30 7.52 29.89
C LYS A 528 18.79 7.86 29.74
N SER A 529 19.23 8.25 28.55
CA SER A 529 20.64 8.61 28.28
C SER A 529 20.98 10.06 28.59
N GLY A 530 20.00 10.92 28.77
CA GLY A 530 20.15 12.35 29.08
C GLY A 530 19.95 12.69 30.57
N SER A 531 19.70 11.70 31.43
CA SER A 531 19.64 11.83 32.91
C SER A 531 20.99 11.37 33.56
#